data_0bdf57c99831a642d6b8ea1e97383171
#
_entry.id   0bdf57c99831a642d6b8ea1e97383171
#
_cell.length_a   1.000
_cell.length_b   1.000
_cell.length_c   1.000
_cell.angle_alpha   90.00
_cell.angle_beta   90.00
_cell.angle_gamma   90.00
#
_symmetry.space_group_name_H-M   'P 1'
#
loop_
_entity.id
_entity.type
_entity.pdbx_description
1 polymer ?
#
loop_
_entity_poly.entity_id
_entity_poly.type
_entity_poly.pdbx_seq_one_letter_code
_entity_poly.pdbx_strand_id
1 'polypeptide(L)'
;DLEIVKSFGARFTVYKREQIRQIEPGLKPIYCKAVLMDDTCAVSSPADLTDAYVALFLSLGGVVEQTKVIGLRQQDAGWCVECGLNTFTADDLVLSAGAWSAEMASWLDYRIPMAWERGYHMHLQPGEAPALHRAIHDIEAGFVMAPMKAGLRVTSGVELTDRDAPPNYQQINQAVAMARQAYDMRDQLDQTPWMGRRPTLIDSLPMIGAAPRHDGLWFNFGHQHLGLSLAPG
;
A
#
# COMPACT_ATOMS: atom_id res chain seq x y z
N ASP A 1 17.95 5.66 -11.57
CA ASP A 1 19.28 5.44 -12.16
C ASP A 1 19.64 3.95 -12.07
N LEU A 2 19.76 3.28 -13.24
CA LEU A 2 19.91 1.82 -13.31
C LEU A 2 21.24 1.32 -12.72
N GLU A 3 22.29 2.13 -12.76
CA GLU A 3 23.58 1.78 -12.16
C GLU A 3 23.50 1.68 -10.63
N ILE A 4 22.72 2.57 -10.00
CA ILE A 4 22.47 2.52 -8.56
C ILE A 4 21.70 1.24 -8.22
N VAL A 5 20.63 0.95 -8.93
CA VAL A 5 19.80 -0.24 -8.70
C VAL A 5 20.63 -1.51 -8.85
N LYS A 6 21.52 -1.56 -9.86
CA LYS A 6 22.45 -2.66 -10.09
C LYS A 6 23.48 -2.82 -8.96
N SER A 7 23.96 -1.72 -8.38
CA SER A 7 24.92 -1.78 -7.27
C SER A 7 24.35 -2.42 -5.99
N PHE A 8 23.02 -2.45 -5.87
CA PHE A 8 22.30 -3.17 -4.80
C PHE A 8 21.93 -4.61 -5.18
N GLY A 9 22.48 -5.15 -6.29
CA GLY A 9 22.30 -6.53 -6.70
C GLY A 9 20.98 -6.83 -7.42
N ALA A 10 20.16 -5.82 -7.71
CA ALA A 10 18.91 -6.04 -8.44
C ALA A 10 19.18 -6.44 -9.89
N ARG A 11 18.46 -7.44 -10.39
CA ARG A 11 18.54 -7.90 -11.78
C ARG A 11 17.45 -7.21 -12.59
N PHE A 12 17.84 -6.76 -13.79
CA PHE A 12 16.89 -6.15 -14.71
C PHE A 12 17.31 -6.35 -16.16
N THR A 13 16.32 -6.31 -17.04
CA THR A 13 16.51 -6.40 -18.49
C THR A 13 15.93 -5.15 -19.16
N VAL A 14 16.72 -4.55 -20.07
CA VAL A 14 16.30 -3.36 -20.84
C VAL A 14 15.76 -3.80 -22.19
N TYR A 15 14.55 -3.40 -22.51
CA TYR A 15 13.85 -3.72 -23.76
C TYR A 15 13.72 -2.47 -24.63
N LYS A 16 13.91 -2.65 -25.94
CA LYS A 16 13.60 -1.66 -26.98
C LYS A 16 12.16 -1.84 -27.46
N ARG A 17 11.64 -0.88 -28.21
CA ARG A 17 10.25 -0.82 -28.69
C ARG A 17 9.72 -2.16 -29.25
N GLU A 18 10.48 -2.78 -30.16
CA GLU A 18 10.07 -4.04 -30.80
C GLU A 18 9.98 -5.19 -29.82
N GLN A 19 10.88 -5.24 -28.86
CA GLN A 19 10.93 -6.25 -27.81
C GLN A 19 9.80 -6.03 -26.78
N ILE A 20 9.43 -4.77 -26.47
CA ILE A 20 8.29 -4.46 -25.60
C ILE A 20 7.02 -5.06 -26.19
N ARG A 21 6.79 -4.93 -27.50
CA ARG A 21 5.63 -5.52 -28.18
C ARG A 21 5.59 -7.05 -28.12
N GLN A 22 6.73 -7.70 -28.00
CA GLN A 22 6.81 -9.17 -27.86
C GLN A 22 6.44 -9.62 -26.45
N ILE A 23 6.88 -8.89 -25.42
CA ILE A 23 6.64 -9.27 -24.02
C ILE A 23 5.33 -8.73 -23.46
N GLU A 24 4.81 -7.61 -24.00
CA GLU A 24 3.54 -6.97 -23.63
C GLU A 24 2.76 -6.56 -24.91
N PRO A 25 2.18 -7.51 -25.64
CA PRO A 25 1.52 -7.24 -26.92
C PRO A 25 0.29 -6.35 -26.80
N GLY A 26 -0.30 -6.24 -25.61
CA GLY A 26 -1.44 -5.37 -25.33
C GLY A 26 -1.08 -3.90 -25.23
N LEU A 27 0.17 -3.54 -24.99
CA LEU A 27 0.59 -2.16 -24.92
C LEU A 27 0.60 -1.48 -26.28
N LYS A 28 0.08 -0.27 -26.34
CA LYS A 28 0.18 0.58 -27.52
C LYS A 28 1.65 0.99 -27.75
N PRO A 29 2.08 1.23 -29.00
CA PRO A 29 3.51 1.42 -29.35
C PRO A 29 4.02 2.85 -29.02
N ILE A 30 3.69 3.36 -27.85
CA ILE A 30 4.12 4.69 -27.38
C ILE A 30 5.51 4.65 -26.71
N TYR A 31 5.88 3.51 -26.14
CA TYR A 31 7.13 3.38 -25.39
C TYR A 31 8.34 3.08 -26.32
N CYS A 32 9.42 3.81 -26.11
CA CYS A 32 10.68 3.59 -26.83
C CYS A 32 11.60 2.60 -26.11
N LYS A 33 11.55 2.57 -24.79
CA LYS A 33 12.31 1.67 -23.91
C LYS A 33 11.48 1.27 -22.71
N ALA A 34 11.77 0.09 -22.16
CA ALA A 34 11.25 -0.37 -20.88
C ALA A 34 12.33 -1.09 -20.10
N VAL A 35 12.22 -1.12 -18.80
CA VAL A 35 13.06 -1.88 -17.88
C VAL A 35 12.16 -2.89 -17.17
N LEU A 36 12.48 -4.16 -17.32
CA LEU A 36 11.86 -5.24 -16.55
C LEU A 36 12.76 -5.54 -15.35
N MET A 37 12.20 -5.46 -14.16
CA MET A 37 12.84 -5.91 -12.93
C MET A 37 12.61 -7.41 -12.81
N ASP A 38 13.67 -8.21 -12.98
CA ASP A 38 13.57 -9.68 -13.16
C ASP A 38 13.19 -10.40 -11.85
N ASP A 39 13.49 -9.79 -10.70
CA ASP A 39 13.26 -10.38 -9.36
C ASP A 39 11.95 -9.92 -8.70
N THR A 40 11.10 -9.18 -9.40
CA THR A 40 9.87 -8.65 -8.84
C THR A 40 8.66 -9.50 -9.22
N CYS A 41 7.69 -9.55 -8.32
CA CYS A 41 6.39 -10.14 -8.58
C CYS A 41 5.27 -9.17 -8.17
N ALA A 42 4.09 -9.39 -8.71
CA ALA A 42 2.89 -8.64 -8.36
C ALA A 42 1.87 -9.54 -7.68
N VAL A 43 1.15 -9.00 -6.71
CA VAL A 43 0.02 -9.68 -6.07
C VAL A 43 -1.25 -9.30 -6.81
N SER A 44 -2.00 -10.30 -7.30
CA SER A 44 -3.24 -10.08 -8.06
C SER A 44 -4.40 -9.54 -7.21
N SER A 45 -4.38 -9.77 -5.90
CA SER A 45 -5.35 -9.26 -4.93
C SER A 45 -4.71 -9.09 -3.55
N PRO A 46 -4.26 -7.89 -3.18
CA PRO A 46 -3.77 -7.61 -1.83
C PRO A 46 -4.81 -7.89 -0.74
N ALA A 47 -6.10 -7.67 -1.03
CA ALA A 47 -7.17 -7.97 -0.09
C ALA A 47 -7.25 -9.46 0.22
N ASP A 48 -7.29 -10.32 -0.83
CA ASP A 48 -7.34 -11.78 -0.64
C ASP A 48 -6.12 -12.31 0.14
N LEU A 49 -4.95 -11.69 -0.08
CA LEU A 49 -3.74 -12.04 0.69
C LEU A 49 -3.92 -11.69 2.17
N THR A 50 -4.44 -10.50 2.48
CA THR A 50 -4.73 -10.08 3.85
C THR A 50 -5.77 -11.01 4.50
N ASP A 51 -6.83 -11.34 3.78
CA ASP A 51 -7.87 -12.26 4.26
C ASP A 51 -7.31 -13.66 4.54
N ALA A 52 -6.36 -14.14 3.72
CA ALA A 52 -5.67 -15.41 3.95
C ALA A 52 -4.83 -15.39 5.25
N TYR A 53 -4.13 -14.28 5.54
CA TYR A 53 -3.42 -14.12 6.81
C TYR A 53 -4.38 -14.07 8.01
N VAL A 54 -5.51 -13.37 7.88
CA VAL A 54 -6.56 -13.35 8.92
C VAL A 54 -7.11 -14.76 9.15
N ALA A 55 -7.42 -15.49 8.08
CA ALA A 55 -7.90 -16.87 8.19
C ALA A 55 -6.88 -17.80 8.88
N LEU A 56 -5.59 -17.65 8.54
CA LEU A 56 -4.51 -18.40 9.21
C LEU A 56 -4.44 -18.04 10.70
N PHE A 57 -4.47 -16.75 11.04
CA PHE A 57 -4.46 -16.29 12.43
C PHE A 57 -5.62 -16.88 13.25
N LEU A 58 -6.84 -16.86 12.70
CA LEU A 58 -8.01 -17.46 13.33
C LEU A 58 -7.85 -18.98 13.51
N SER A 59 -7.29 -19.69 12.51
CA SER A 59 -7.06 -21.12 12.56
C SER A 59 -6.05 -21.54 13.63
N LEU A 60 -5.15 -20.62 14.00
CA LEU A 60 -4.16 -20.79 15.08
C LEU A 60 -4.70 -20.40 16.46
N GLY A 61 -6.00 -20.08 16.57
CA GLY A 61 -6.67 -19.72 17.83
C GLY A 61 -6.66 -18.23 18.14
N GLY A 62 -6.23 -17.38 17.20
CA GLY A 62 -6.34 -15.94 17.32
C GLY A 62 -7.80 -15.46 17.29
N VAL A 63 -8.06 -14.27 17.83
CA VAL A 63 -9.38 -13.63 17.84
C VAL A 63 -9.29 -12.30 17.12
N VAL A 64 -10.26 -12.01 16.25
CA VAL A 64 -10.38 -10.73 15.55
C VAL A 64 -11.68 -10.05 15.98
N GLU A 65 -11.56 -8.85 16.56
CA GLU A 65 -12.69 -8.05 16.97
C GLU A 65 -12.80 -6.80 16.09
N GLN A 66 -13.93 -6.63 15.43
CA GLN A 66 -14.20 -5.45 14.60
C GLN A 66 -14.81 -4.35 15.47
N THR A 67 -13.93 -3.54 16.08
CA THR A 67 -14.35 -2.46 16.98
C THR A 67 -13.44 -1.25 16.84
N LYS A 68 -13.90 -0.09 17.33
CA LYS A 68 -13.13 1.15 17.36
C LYS A 68 -12.41 1.28 18.69
N VAL A 69 -11.09 1.28 18.69
CA VAL A 69 -10.29 1.63 19.86
C VAL A 69 -10.45 3.12 20.15
N ILE A 70 -10.74 3.45 21.42
CA ILE A 70 -10.94 4.82 21.91
C ILE A 70 -10.01 5.21 23.04
N GLY A 71 -9.27 4.26 23.62
CA GLY A 71 -8.29 4.51 24.67
C GLY A 71 -7.32 3.35 24.84
N LEU A 72 -6.11 3.69 25.28
CA LEU A 72 -5.05 2.77 25.65
C LEU A 72 -4.56 3.14 27.06
N ARG A 73 -4.43 2.17 27.93
CA ARG A 73 -3.97 2.41 29.31
C ARG A 73 -3.10 1.26 29.79
N GLN A 74 -1.92 1.59 30.32
CA GLN A 74 -1.11 0.64 31.05
C GLN A 74 -1.70 0.36 32.43
N GLN A 75 -1.66 -0.88 32.86
CA GLN A 75 -2.06 -1.34 34.19
C GLN A 75 -0.84 -1.94 34.91
N ASP A 76 -0.97 -2.27 36.22
CA ASP A 76 0.10 -2.83 37.02
C ASP A 76 0.69 -4.11 36.40
N ALA A 77 -0.12 -4.89 35.68
CA ALA A 77 0.28 -6.06 34.94
C ALA A 77 -0.35 -6.04 33.53
N GLY A 78 0.34 -5.41 32.58
CA GLY A 78 -0.07 -5.42 31.17
C GLY A 78 -0.88 -4.20 30.71
N TRP A 79 -1.74 -4.42 29.75
CA TRP A 79 -2.41 -3.39 28.97
C TRP A 79 -3.92 -3.54 28.98
N CYS A 80 -4.60 -2.41 28.92
CA CYS A 80 -6.03 -2.28 28.77
C CYS A 80 -6.33 -1.47 27.50
N VAL A 81 -7.13 -2.04 26.60
CA VAL A 81 -7.58 -1.43 25.35
C VAL A 81 -9.07 -1.17 25.45
N GLU A 82 -9.48 0.10 25.38
CA GLU A 82 -10.86 0.53 25.52
C GLU A 82 -11.52 0.64 24.14
N CYS A 83 -12.67 -0.03 23.97
CA CYS A 83 -13.41 -0.12 22.71
C CYS A 83 -14.90 0.15 22.94
N GLY A 84 -15.27 1.39 23.22
CA GLY A 84 -16.65 1.74 23.57
C GLY A 84 -17.07 1.11 24.91
N LEU A 85 -18.03 0.17 24.87
CA LEU A 85 -18.50 -0.54 26.06
C LEU A 85 -17.63 -1.74 26.43
N ASN A 86 -16.77 -2.19 25.55
CA ASN A 86 -15.91 -3.35 25.75
C ASN A 86 -14.49 -2.91 26.13
N THR A 87 -13.84 -3.75 26.92
CA THR A 87 -12.45 -3.57 27.32
C THR A 87 -11.72 -4.89 27.11
N PHE A 88 -10.54 -4.82 26.51
CA PHE A 88 -9.66 -5.98 26.33
C PHE A 88 -8.40 -5.78 27.16
N THR A 89 -7.88 -6.86 27.74
CA THR A 89 -6.65 -6.85 28.53
C THR A 89 -5.66 -7.85 27.95
N ALA A 90 -4.38 -7.52 27.99
CA ALA A 90 -3.28 -8.39 27.55
C ALA A 90 -1.99 -8.00 28.28
N ASP A 91 -1.04 -8.92 28.34
CA ASP A 91 0.29 -8.65 28.91
C ASP A 91 1.07 -7.69 28.01
N ASP A 92 1.00 -7.90 26.68
CA ASP A 92 1.66 -7.08 25.67
C ASP A 92 0.64 -6.44 24.72
N LEU A 93 0.98 -5.24 24.26
CA LEU A 93 0.21 -4.47 23.26
C LEU A 93 1.10 -4.12 22.06
N VAL A 94 0.68 -4.51 20.87
CA VAL A 94 1.32 -4.07 19.62
C VAL A 94 0.48 -2.99 18.95
N LEU A 95 1.02 -1.78 18.83
CA LEU A 95 0.40 -0.68 18.11
C LEU A 95 0.73 -0.77 16.61
N SER A 96 -0.24 -1.23 15.81
CA SER A 96 -0.15 -1.43 14.36
C SER A 96 -1.29 -0.74 13.59
N ALA A 97 -1.69 0.46 14.05
CA ALA A 97 -2.89 1.16 13.54
C ALA A 97 -2.62 2.00 12.27
N GLY A 98 -1.52 1.76 11.56
CA GLY A 98 -1.19 2.42 10.28
C GLY A 98 -1.20 3.94 10.41
N ALA A 99 -2.01 4.62 9.60
CA ALA A 99 -2.12 6.07 9.57
C ALA A 99 -2.68 6.70 10.87
N TRP A 100 -3.27 5.91 11.76
CA TRP A 100 -3.81 6.34 13.06
C TRP A 100 -2.84 6.07 14.22
N SER A 101 -1.70 5.41 13.98
CA SER A 101 -0.75 5.04 15.04
C SER A 101 -0.19 6.25 15.78
N ALA A 102 0.10 7.36 15.10
CA ALA A 102 0.60 8.57 15.74
C ALA A 102 -0.43 9.19 16.70
N GLU A 103 -1.72 9.17 16.35
CA GLU A 103 -2.83 9.62 17.20
C GLU A 103 -2.94 8.73 18.44
N MET A 104 -2.98 7.41 18.27
CA MET A 104 -3.06 6.48 19.41
C MET A 104 -1.81 6.53 20.30
N ALA A 105 -0.62 6.69 19.72
CA ALA A 105 0.62 6.89 20.48
C ALA A 105 0.59 8.19 21.30
N SER A 106 -0.10 9.23 20.84
CA SER A 106 -0.23 10.50 21.56
C SER A 106 -1.04 10.36 22.85
N TRP A 107 -1.94 9.37 22.96
CA TRP A 107 -2.67 9.06 24.20
C TRP A 107 -1.74 8.58 25.32
N LEU A 108 -0.53 8.15 24.96
CA LEU A 108 0.54 7.68 25.84
C LEU A 108 1.74 8.65 25.86
N ASP A 109 1.49 9.92 25.52
CA ASP A 109 2.49 11.02 25.48
C ASP A 109 3.65 10.81 24.49
N TYR A 110 3.51 9.92 23.49
CA TYR A 110 4.48 9.86 22.39
C TYR A 110 4.14 10.89 21.31
N ARG A 111 5.17 11.57 20.83
CA ARG A 111 5.09 12.51 19.70
C ARG A 111 5.77 11.86 18.49
N ILE A 112 4.97 11.28 17.61
CA ILE A 112 5.47 10.63 16.40
C ILE A 112 5.33 11.61 15.23
N PRO A 113 6.44 12.03 14.59
CA PRO A 113 6.42 12.93 13.45
C PRO A 113 5.99 12.17 12.18
N MET A 114 4.70 11.93 12.05
CA MET A 114 4.11 11.21 10.93
C MET A 114 3.43 12.16 9.96
N ALA A 115 3.74 12.00 8.68
CA ALA A 115 3.02 12.60 7.57
C ALA A 115 2.15 11.54 6.87
N TRP A 116 1.23 11.99 6.04
CA TRP A 116 0.35 11.10 5.29
C TRP A 116 0.53 11.32 3.79
N GLU A 117 0.98 10.26 3.13
CA GLU A 117 1.02 10.18 1.68
C GLU A 117 -0.25 9.50 1.19
N ARG A 118 -1.17 10.28 0.68
CA ARG A 118 -2.40 9.72 0.12
C ARG A 118 -2.17 9.27 -1.31
N GLY A 119 -2.69 8.11 -1.63
CA GLY A 119 -2.66 7.55 -2.98
C GLY A 119 -4.06 7.09 -3.39
N TYR A 120 -4.33 7.17 -4.68
CA TYR A 120 -5.63 6.82 -5.24
C TYR A 120 -5.47 5.70 -6.25
N HIS A 121 -6.48 4.85 -6.35
CA HIS A 121 -6.58 3.93 -7.48
C HIS A 121 -8.02 3.81 -7.98
N MET A 122 -8.13 3.34 -9.20
CA MET A 122 -9.39 3.06 -9.88
C MET A 122 -9.25 1.74 -10.63
N HIS A 123 -10.28 0.91 -10.58
CA HIS A 123 -10.36 -0.28 -11.43
C HIS A 123 -11.15 0.05 -12.69
N LEU A 124 -10.64 -0.40 -13.83
CA LEU A 124 -11.26 -0.25 -15.12
C LEU A 124 -11.45 -1.62 -15.77
N GLN A 125 -12.46 -1.73 -16.59
CA GLN A 125 -12.66 -2.90 -17.43
C GLN A 125 -11.57 -2.93 -18.51
N PRO A 126 -10.83 -4.03 -18.70
CA PRO A 126 -9.96 -4.20 -19.85
C PRO A 126 -10.75 -4.07 -21.16
N GLY A 127 -10.11 -3.49 -22.19
CA GLY A 127 -10.66 -3.44 -23.55
C GLY A 127 -10.46 -4.76 -24.30
N GLU A 128 -10.32 -4.65 -25.62
CA GLU A 128 -10.14 -5.81 -26.50
C GLU A 128 -8.67 -6.17 -26.77
N ALA A 129 -7.74 -5.31 -26.33
CA ALA A 129 -6.31 -5.58 -26.44
C ALA A 129 -5.92 -6.83 -25.64
N PRO A 130 -4.86 -7.56 -26.03
CA PRO A 130 -4.30 -8.65 -25.24
C PRO A 130 -4.07 -8.22 -23.79
N ALA A 131 -4.36 -9.12 -22.84
CA ALA A 131 -4.19 -8.85 -21.43
C ALA A 131 -2.74 -8.47 -21.10
N LEU A 132 -2.57 -7.54 -20.14
CA LEU A 132 -1.26 -7.27 -19.57
C LEU A 132 -0.78 -8.48 -18.75
N HIS A 133 0.48 -8.82 -18.91
CA HIS A 133 1.10 -9.93 -18.17
C HIS A 133 1.71 -9.46 -16.83
N ARG A 134 1.98 -8.15 -16.69
CA ARG A 134 2.64 -7.58 -15.51
C ARG A 134 2.18 -6.14 -15.24
N ALA A 135 2.54 -5.62 -14.08
CA ALA A 135 2.34 -4.20 -13.77
C ALA A 135 3.26 -3.33 -14.64
N ILE A 136 2.70 -2.25 -15.15
CA ILE A 136 3.41 -1.24 -15.96
C ILE A 136 3.49 0.04 -15.14
N HIS A 137 4.71 0.46 -14.82
CA HIS A 137 4.99 1.73 -14.18
C HIS A 137 5.49 2.74 -15.21
N ASP A 138 4.66 3.71 -15.56
CA ASP A 138 5.05 4.84 -16.40
C ASP A 138 5.54 5.98 -15.51
N ILE A 139 6.86 6.14 -15.46
CA ILE A 139 7.51 7.12 -14.58
C ILE A 139 7.28 8.54 -15.08
N GLU A 140 7.23 8.76 -16.41
CA GLU A 140 7.05 10.08 -17.01
C GLU A 140 5.60 10.57 -16.88
N ALA A 141 4.64 9.66 -17.10
CA ALA A 141 3.22 9.98 -16.98
C ALA A 141 2.70 9.85 -15.53
N GLY A 142 3.49 9.32 -14.59
CA GLY A 142 3.18 9.28 -13.17
C GLY A 142 2.05 8.33 -12.78
N PHE A 143 1.93 7.17 -13.44
CA PHE A 143 0.94 6.16 -13.09
C PHE A 143 1.53 4.75 -13.04
N VAL A 144 0.84 3.88 -12.30
CA VAL A 144 1.01 2.44 -12.41
C VAL A 144 -0.30 1.83 -12.87
N MET A 145 -0.26 0.96 -13.88
CA MET A 145 -1.38 0.10 -14.24
C MET A 145 -1.02 -1.36 -14.04
N ALA A 146 -1.92 -2.14 -13.45
CA ALA A 146 -1.68 -3.53 -13.11
C ALA A 146 -2.91 -4.40 -13.36
N PRO A 147 -2.75 -5.59 -13.96
CA PRO A 147 -3.82 -6.58 -14.03
C PRO A 147 -4.08 -7.12 -12.63
N MET A 148 -5.31 -6.93 -12.14
CA MET A 148 -5.74 -7.38 -10.83
C MET A 148 -6.94 -8.31 -10.97
N LYS A 149 -7.25 -9.08 -9.92
CA LYS A 149 -8.46 -9.92 -9.88
C LYS A 149 -9.74 -9.10 -10.11
N ALA A 150 -9.79 -7.87 -9.61
CA ALA A 150 -10.94 -6.97 -9.73
C ALA A 150 -11.03 -6.23 -11.08
N GLY A 151 -10.03 -6.33 -11.95
CA GLY A 151 -9.94 -5.61 -13.21
C GLY A 151 -8.58 -4.99 -13.43
N LEU A 152 -8.47 -4.07 -14.37
CA LEU A 152 -7.23 -3.31 -14.57
C LEU A 152 -7.17 -2.16 -13.56
N ARG A 153 -6.24 -2.21 -12.62
CA ARG A 153 -6.03 -1.13 -11.65
C ARG A 153 -5.10 -0.07 -12.22
N VAL A 154 -5.54 1.19 -12.20
CA VAL A 154 -4.67 2.35 -12.40
C VAL A 154 -4.49 3.05 -11.06
N THR A 155 -3.23 3.35 -10.71
CA THR A 155 -2.86 4.01 -9.45
C THR A 155 -2.18 5.34 -9.76
N SER A 156 -2.55 6.39 -9.03
CA SER A 156 -1.93 7.72 -9.15
C SER A 156 -0.61 7.82 -8.36
N GLY A 157 0.04 8.97 -8.48
CA GLY A 157 1.14 9.38 -7.62
C GLY A 157 0.73 9.62 -6.17
N VAL A 158 1.52 10.44 -5.47
CA VAL A 158 1.35 10.77 -4.05
C VAL A 158 0.75 12.15 -3.90
N GLU A 159 -0.22 12.30 -2.99
CA GLU A 159 -0.73 13.57 -2.50
C GLU A 159 -0.30 13.77 -1.05
N LEU A 160 0.39 14.86 -0.77
CA LEU A 160 0.78 15.25 0.58
C LEU A 160 -0.26 16.20 1.15
N THR A 161 -1.01 15.76 2.16
CA THR A 161 -2.04 16.56 2.84
C THR A 161 -2.43 15.92 4.16
N ASP A 162 -3.31 16.57 4.93
CA ASP A 162 -3.82 16.02 6.18
C ASP A 162 -4.55 14.69 5.96
N ARG A 163 -4.42 13.78 6.94
CA ARG A 163 -5.00 12.44 6.90
C ARG A 163 -6.48 12.44 6.52
N ASP A 164 -7.25 13.33 7.11
CA ASP A 164 -8.70 13.37 7.02
C ASP A 164 -9.23 14.49 6.10
N ALA A 165 -8.35 15.16 5.34
CA ALA A 165 -8.76 16.11 4.31
C ALA A 165 -9.67 15.44 3.26
N PRO A 166 -10.62 16.17 2.65
CA PRO A 166 -11.46 15.62 1.58
C PRO A 166 -10.63 15.01 0.44
N PRO A 167 -11.12 13.95 -0.23
CA PRO A 167 -10.43 13.37 -1.38
C PRO A 167 -10.29 14.37 -2.53
N ASN A 168 -9.14 14.32 -3.22
CA ASN A 168 -8.90 15.06 -4.46
C ASN A 168 -8.60 14.08 -5.59
N TYR A 169 -9.54 13.89 -6.48
CA TYR A 169 -9.43 12.92 -7.58
C TYR A 169 -8.72 13.44 -8.83
N GLN A 170 -8.17 14.64 -8.81
CA GLN A 170 -7.53 15.23 -9.99
C GLN A 170 -6.37 14.37 -10.49
N GLN A 171 -5.48 13.92 -9.61
CA GLN A 171 -4.33 13.09 -9.99
C GLN A 171 -4.76 11.73 -10.57
N ILE A 172 -5.73 11.04 -9.96
CA ILE A 172 -6.16 9.74 -10.47
C ILE A 172 -6.89 9.87 -11.81
N ASN A 173 -7.69 10.91 -12.00
CA ASN A 173 -8.34 11.16 -13.28
C ASN A 173 -7.31 11.43 -14.38
N GLN A 174 -6.26 12.18 -14.08
CA GLN A 174 -5.12 12.42 -14.97
C GLN A 174 -4.36 11.12 -15.30
N ALA A 175 -4.05 10.32 -14.27
CA ALA A 175 -3.40 9.02 -14.42
C ALA A 175 -4.19 8.08 -15.33
N VAL A 176 -5.52 8.00 -15.16
CA VAL A 176 -6.40 7.20 -16.03
C VAL A 176 -6.39 7.72 -17.46
N ALA A 177 -6.44 9.05 -17.66
CA ALA A 177 -6.38 9.65 -19.01
C ALA A 177 -5.05 9.30 -19.72
N MET A 178 -3.94 9.33 -19.01
CA MET A 178 -2.63 8.95 -19.55
C MET A 178 -2.53 7.44 -19.79
N ALA A 179 -3.00 6.61 -18.85
CA ALA A 179 -3.01 5.17 -19.01
C ALA A 179 -3.82 4.69 -20.22
N ARG A 180 -4.92 5.39 -20.56
CA ARG A 180 -5.72 5.14 -21.77
C ARG A 180 -4.93 5.38 -23.07
N GLN A 181 -3.88 6.17 -23.05
CA GLN A 181 -2.98 6.34 -24.20
C GLN A 181 -2.06 5.13 -24.37
N ALA A 182 -1.73 4.43 -23.27
CA ALA A 182 -0.83 3.30 -23.26
C ALA A 182 -1.51 1.93 -23.46
N TYR A 183 -2.76 1.79 -23.03
CA TYR A 183 -3.51 0.54 -23.08
C TYR A 183 -4.98 0.76 -23.41
N ASP A 184 -5.62 -0.25 -24.01
CA ASP A 184 -7.05 -0.23 -24.28
C ASP A 184 -7.83 -0.61 -23.04
N MET A 185 -8.66 0.31 -22.53
CA MET A 185 -9.48 0.12 -21.34
C MET A 185 -10.83 0.81 -21.50
N ARG A 186 -11.87 0.18 -20.98
CA ARG A 186 -13.26 0.63 -21.03
C ARG A 186 -13.63 1.42 -19.76
N ASP A 187 -14.87 1.30 -19.33
CA ASP A 187 -15.43 2.07 -18.24
C ASP A 187 -14.82 1.69 -16.88
N GLN A 188 -14.94 2.60 -15.94
CA GLN A 188 -14.55 2.32 -14.56
C GLN A 188 -15.53 1.33 -13.93
N LEU A 189 -15.00 0.45 -13.08
CA LEU A 189 -15.75 -0.54 -12.32
C LEU A 189 -16.15 -0.03 -10.94
N ASP A 190 -15.35 0.85 -10.37
CA ASP A 190 -15.60 1.46 -9.07
C ASP A 190 -16.54 2.67 -9.22
N GLN A 191 -17.45 2.87 -8.28
CA GLN A 191 -18.31 4.08 -8.27
C GLN A 191 -17.49 5.36 -8.04
N THR A 192 -16.48 5.26 -7.15
CA THR A 192 -15.53 6.33 -6.82
C THR A 192 -14.13 5.76 -6.71
N PRO A 193 -13.07 6.54 -7.03
CA PRO A 193 -11.71 6.09 -6.79
C PRO A 193 -11.47 5.78 -5.32
N TRP A 194 -10.77 4.67 -5.06
CA TRP A 194 -10.33 4.34 -3.71
C TRP A 194 -9.16 5.23 -3.28
N MET A 195 -9.13 5.61 -2.00
CA MET A 195 -8.08 6.42 -1.41
C MET A 195 -7.44 5.69 -0.22
N GLY A 196 -6.11 5.56 -0.26
CA GLY A 196 -5.30 5.07 0.84
C GLY A 196 -4.49 6.17 1.51
N ARG A 197 -4.24 6.01 2.80
CA ARG A 197 -3.40 6.88 3.63
C ARG A 197 -2.17 6.12 4.05
N ARG A 198 -1.01 6.47 3.52
CA ARG A 198 0.25 5.82 3.87
C ARG A 198 0.90 6.55 5.04
N PRO A 199 1.17 5.87 6.16
CA PRO A 199 1.87 6.48 7.29
C PRO A 199 3.35 6.62 6.95
N THR A 200 3.83 7.85 6.79
CA THR A 200 5.21 8.15 6.38
C THR A 200 5.94 8.81 7.54
N LEU A 201 7.08 8.26 7.93
CA LEU A 201 8.01 8.87 8.89
C LEU A 201 9.08 9.68 8.14
N ILE A 202 9.68 10.66 8.83
CA ILE A 202 10.61 11.64 8.22
C ILE A 202 11.82 10.95 7.57
N ASP A 203 12.31 9.88 8.19
CA ASP A 203 13.48 9.11 7.73
C ASP A 203 13.11 8.00 6.75
N SER A 204 11.83 7.86 6.42
CA SER A 204 11.29 6.80 5.55
C SER A 204 11.47 5.37 6.09
N LEU A 205 11.80 5.21 7.36
CA LEU A 205 11.94 3.90 7.99
C LEU A 205 10.70 3.57 8.84
N PRO A 206 10.22 2.33 8.84
CA PRO A 206 9.14 1.92 9.73
C PRO A 206 9.61 1.90 11.19
N MET A 207 8.70 2.23 12.10
CA MET A 207 8.93 2.12 13.53
C MET A 207 8.54 0.73 13.99
N ILE A 208 9.53 -0.13 14.26
CA ILE A 208 9.36 -1.52 14.68
C ILE A 208 10.20 -1.74 15.94
N GLY A 209 9.57 -2.20 17.03
CA GLY A 209 10.28 -2.53 18.27
C GLY A 209 9.57 -2.09 19.53
N ALA A 210 10.21 -2.31 20.67
CA ALA A 210 9.69 -1.94 21.99
C ALA A 210 9.58 -0.43 22.16
N ALA A 211 8.48 0.04 22.73
CA ALA A 211 8.30 1.45 23.06
C ALA A 211 9.25 1.86 24.22
N PRO A 212 9.92 3.02 24.15
CA PRO A 212 11.01 3.34 25.05
C PRO A 212 10.60 3.72 26.49
N ARG A 213 9.30 3.94 26.76
CA ARG A 213 8.80 4.44 28.05
C ARG A 213 7.71 3.60 28.68
N HIS A 214 7.26 2.53 28.01
CA HIS A 214 6.19 1.68 28.50
C HIS A 214 6.55 0.20 28.26
N ASP A 215 6.68 -0.55 29.31
CA ASP A 215 6.93 -1.99 29.22
C ASP A 215 5.73 -2.71 28.59
N GLY A 216 6.01 -3.73 27.78
CA GLY A 216 4.98 -4.50 27.09
C GLY A 216 4.24 -3.73 25.97
N LEU A 217 4.71 -2.51 25.59
CA LEU A 217 4.23 -1.82 24.41
C LEU A 217 5.22 -1.97 23.27
N TRP A 218 4.69 -2.35 22.10
CA TRP A 218 5.46 -2.53 20.88
C TRP A 218 4.90 -1.69 19.76
N PHE A 219 5.76 -1.07 18.97
CA PHE A 219 5.39 -0.33 17.77
C PHE A 219 5.61 -1.18 16.52
N ASN A 220 4.66 -1.13 15.59
CA ASN A 220 4.78 -1.75 14.27
C ASN A 220 3.95 -0.95 13.26
N PHE A 221 4.46 0.21 12.84
CA PHE A 221 3.78 1.12 11.91
C PHE A 221 4.77 1.98 11.12
N GLY A 222 4.27 2.83 10.22
CA GLY A 222 5.11 3.75 9.45
C GLY A 222 5.72 3.12 8.19
N HIS A 223 5.15 2.03 7.69
CA HIS A 223 5.70 1.27 6.55
C HIS A 223 5.47 1.92 5.18
N GLN A 224 4.87 3.12 5.13
CA GLN A 224 4.57 3.83 3.88
C GLN A 224 3.80 2.94 2.88
N HIS A 225 4.36 2.75 1.68
CA HIS A 225 3.83 1.88 0.63
C HIS A 225 4.46 0.48 0.60
N LEU A 226 5.38 0.17 1.53
CA LEU A 226 6.12 -1.10 1.57
C LEU A 226 5.55 -2.12 2.57
N GLY A 227 4.52 -1.76 3.35
CA GLY A 227 4.02 -2.60 4.44
C GLY A 227 3.65 -4.02 4.03
N LEU A 228 2.99 -4.19 2.87
CA LEU A 228 2.61 -5.52 2.41
C LEU A 228 3.82 -6.40 2.04
N SER A 229 4.84 -5.82 1.42
CA SER A 229 6.05 -6.55 1.00
C SER A 229 7.00 -6.83 2.17
N LEU A 230 6.93 -6.05 3.25
CA LEU A 230 7.75 -6.22 4.45
C LEU A 230 7.09 -7.11 5.52
N ALA A 231 5.79 -7.33 5.45
CA ALA A 231 5.03 -8.06 6.48
C ALA A 231 5.48 -9.51 6.72
N PRO A 232 6.04 -10.26 5.73
CA PRO A 232 6.52 -11.62 5.96
C PRO A 232 7.93 -11.71 6.58
N GLY A 233 8.62 -10.57 6.78
CA GLY A 233 10.02 -10.50 7.26
C GLY A 233 10.17 -10.39 8.77
#